data_d53df9d7c037bb26a30ade70f398c1bd
#
_entry.id   d53df9d7c037bb26a30ade70f398c1bd
#
_cell.length_a   1.000
_cell.length_b   1.000
_cell.length_c   1.000
_cell.angle_alpha   90.00
_cell.angle_beta   90.00
_cell.angle_gamma   90.00
#
_symmetry.space_group_name_H-M   'P 1'
#
loop_
_entity.id
_entity.type
_entity.pdbx_description
1 polymer ?
#
loop_
_entity_poly.entity_id
_entity_poly.type
_entity_poly.pdbx_seq_one_letter_code
_entity_poly.pdbx_strand_id
1 'polypeptide(L)'
;MKQLSVFLMVLCLTVADICAGNISRIHENERETPFPQEEHTLYINPSPLLVPQSMKQSDFLQFNLSRSKDFPGGSSILSAPAPWCMFNPHRILENGTWYWRVRSVSKSGEVMPWSETYRFNVTDTIPQFVTPPFSVFLNNIPKEYPRIYCFLNGNLENARKEVRQHPEFENMINDSRTALSTNYANDTKPYRQITRISEYCDNLNTAYQMLQLDVYANKMVENVRCLLAVEPDTKVINNDFNAGELIYTLACTYENCYDRFKPEERKQIENIIMNVLARYYQGRMLGHEETHLFDNHFWQFAFRHFMQAALVMYDKYPLAKEYLEYSYELRPCTGFRL
;
A
#
# COMPACT_ATOMS: atom_id res chain seq x y z
N MET A 1 -51.75 -8.18 -19.58
CA MET A 1 -50.77 -7.43 -18.71
C MET A 1 -49.79 -8.31 -17.94
N LYS A 2 -50.20 -9.48 -17.39
CA LYS A 2 -49.26 -10.40 -16.65
C LYS A 2 -48.15 -11.01 -17.53
N GLN A 3 -48.41 -11.32 -18.80
CA GLN A 3 -47.38 -11.89 -19.70
C GLN A 3 -46.29 -10.89 -20.14
N LEU A 4 -46.64 -9.59 -20.23
CA LEU A 4 -45.66 -8.56 -20.59
C LEU A 4 -44.65 -8.28 -19.47
N SER A 5 -45.10 -8.39 -18.19
CA SER A 5 -44.23 -8.21 -17.02
C SER A 5 -43.21 -9.34 -16.87
N VAL A 6 -43.59 -10.57 -17.20
CA VAL A 6 -42.66 -11.73 -17.13
C VAL A 6 -41.61 -11.64 -18.24
N PHE A 7 -41.98 -11.19 -19.44
CA PHE A 7 -41.04 -11.02 -20.54
C PHE A 7 -40.01 -9.90 -20.27
N LEU A 8 -40.44 -8.79 -19.65
CA LEU A 8 -39.54 -7.71 -19.25
C LEU A 8 -38.58 -8.15 -18.14
N MET A 9 -39.05 -8.97 -17.20
CA MET A 9 -38.23 -9.46 -16.09
C MET A 9 -37.16 -10.48 -16.56
N VAL A 10 -37.51 -11.35 -17.51
CA VAL A 10 -36.56 -12.28 -18.14
C VAL A 10 -35.54 -11.51 -19.00
N LEU A 11 -35.95 -10.46 -19.70
CA LEU A 11 -35.04 -9.64 -20.51
C LEU A 11 -34.06 -8.84 -19.62
N CYS A 12 -34.52 -8.34 -18.47
CA CYS A 12 -33.63 -7.68 -17.50
C CYS A 12 -32.61 -8.65 -16.87
N LEU A 13 -33.01 -9.90 -16.58
CA LEU A 13 -32.09 -10.92 -16.02
C LEU A 13 -31.03 -11.33 -17.05
N THR A 14 -31.43 -11.52 -18.33
CA THR A 14 -30.48 -11.90 -19.38
C THR A 14 -29.51 -10.77 -19.73
N VAL A 15 -29.94 -9.50 -19.67
CA VAL A 15 -29.05 -8.34 -19.88
C VAL A 15 -28.09 -8.16 -18.68
N ALA A 16 -28.56 -8.41 -17.45
CA ALA A 16 -27.71 -8.36 -16.27
C ALA A 16 -26.64 -9.48 -16.29
N ASP A 17 -27.01 -10.69 -16.70
CA ASP A 17 -26.05 -11.80 -16.83
C ASP A 17 -25.03 -11.57 -17.96
N ILE A 18 -25.46 -10.95 -19.08
CA ILE A 18 -24.57 -10.60 -20.19
C ILE A 18 -23.59 -9.48 -19.76
N CYS A 19 -24.07 -8.49 -19.03
CA CYS A 19 -23.21 -7.43 -18.48
C CYS A 19 -22.26 -7.98 -17.40
N ALA A 20 -22.74 -8.80 -16.48
CA ALA A 20 -21.91 -9.42 -15.45
C ALA A 20 -20.87 -10.39 -16.04
N GLY A 21 -21.27 -11.21 -17.02
CA GLY A 21 -20.35 -12.11 -17.70
C GLY A 21 -19.28 -11.39 -18.52
N ASN A 22 -19.62 -10.27 -19.14
CA ASN A 22 -18.64 -9.46 -19.88
C ASN A 22 -17.70 -8.67 -18.95
N ILE A 23 -18.19 -8.16 -17.83
CA ILE A 23 -17.35 -7.49 -16.82
C ILE A 23 -16.36 -8.48 -16.22
N SER A 24 -16.80 -9.68 -15.85
CA SER A 24 -15.94 -10.75 -15.34
C SER A 24 -14.85 -11.16 -16.37
N ARG A 25 -15.19 -11.29 -17.66
CA ARG A 25 -14.23 -11.59 -18.72
C ARG A 25 -13.22 -10.48 -18.99
N ILE A 26 -13.63 -9.22 -18.89
CA ILE A 26 -12.71 -8.07 -19.02
C ILE A 26 -11.69 -8.10 -17.88
N HIS A 27 -12.13 -8.38 -16.65
CA HIS A 27 -11.23 -8.48 -15.49
C HIS A 27 -10.30 -9.69 -15.55
N GLU A 28 -10.75 -10.83 -16.05
CA GLU A 28 -9.88 -12.01 -16.24
C GLU A 28 -8.83 -11.80 -17.34
N ASN A 29 -9.17 -11.14 -18.44
CA ASN A 29 -8.24 -10.89 -19.55
C ASN A 29 -7.24 -9.75 -19.27
N GLU A 30 -7.54 -8.83 -18.36
CA GLU A 30 -6.67 -7.71 -18.04
C GLU A 30 -5.43 -8.08 -17.21
N ARG A 31 -5.34 -9.32 -16.74
CA ARG A 31 -4.30 -9.80 -15.83
C ARG A 31 -3.62 -11.06 -16.28
N GLU A 32 -3.44 -11.18 -17.56
CA GLU A 32 -2.63 -12.29 -18.06
C GLU A 32 -1.21 -12.17 -17.51
N THR A 33 -0.88 -13.08 -16.62
CA THR A 33 0.50 -13.31 -16.17
C THR A 33 1.02 -14.61 -16.77
N PRO A 34 2.26 -14.70 -17.14
CA PRO A 34 3.35 -13.71 -16.99
C PRO A 34 3.16 -12.43 -17.82
N PHE A 35 3.51 -11.29 -17.23
CA PHE A 35 3.38 -9.96 -17.86
C PHE A 35 4.72 -9.20 -17.77
N PRO A 36 5.15 -8.46 -18.81
CA PRO A 36 4.53 -8.32 -20.14
C PRO A 36 4.94 -9.45 -21.11
N GLN A 37 4.10 -9.68 -22.10
CA GLN A 37 4.35 -10.54 -23.26
C GLN A 37 4.10 -9.76 -24.57
N GLU A 38 4.31 -10.39 -25.72
CA GLU A 38 4.24 -9.71 -27.03
C GLU A 38 2.87 -9.13 -27.35
N GLU A 39 1.81 -9.81 -26.94
CA GLU A 39 0.41 -9.42 -27.12
C GLU A 39 -0.08 -8.33 -26.14
N HIS A 40 0.67 -8.09 -25.09
CA HIS A 40 0.24 -7.15 -24.06
C HIS A 40 0.50 -5.70 -24.44
N THR A 41 -0.46 -4.83 -24.15
CA THR A 41 -0.27 -3.39 -24.23
C THR A 41 0.52 -2.90 -23.03
N LEU A 42 1.61 -2.17 -23.27
CA LEU A 42 2.37 -1.52 -22.22
C LEU A 42 1.82 -0.12 -21.96
N TYR A 43 1.52 0.16 -20.70
CA TYR A 43 0.96 1.45 -20.26
C TYR A 43 2.03 2.40 -19.71
N ILE A 44 3.23 1.88 -19.45
CA ILE A 44 4.33 2.62 -18.83
C ILE A 44 5.69 2.04 -19.21
N ASN A 45 6.70 2.90 -19.26
CA ASN A 45 8.12 2.52 -19.40
C ASN A 45 8.93 3.07 -18.21
N PRO A 46 9.57 2.22 -17.38
CA PRO A 46 9.68 0.77 -17.51
C PRO A 46 8.40 0.03 -17.14
N SER A 47 8.09 -1.02 -17.89
CA SER A 47 7.03 -1.95 -17.50
C SER A 47 7.49 -2.83 -16.33
N PRO A 48 6.68 -3.05 -15.30
CA PRO A 48 6.95 -4.07 -14.30
C PRO A 48 6.89 -5.45 -14.93
N LEU A 49 7.67 -6.40 -14.40
CA LEU A 49 7.58 -7.82 -14.73
C LEU A 49 6.77 -8.52 -13.62
N LEU A 50 5.73 -9.24 -14.00
CA LEU A 50 4.82 -9.92 -13.08
C LEU A 50 4.70 -11.40 -13.44
N VAL A 51 4.65 -12.26 -12.44
CA VAL A 51 4.43 -13.69 -12.61
C VAL A 51 3.39 -14.20 -11.61
N PRO A 52 2.62 -15.26 -11.95
CA PRO A 52 1.72 -15.87 -10.98
C PRO A 52 2.53 -16.59 -9.89
N GLN A 53 1.97 -16.70 -8.70
CA GLN A 53 2.62 -17.41 -7.58
C GLN A 53 2.92 -18.87 -7.90
N SER A 54 2.15 -19.50 -8.79
CA SER A 54 2.39 -20.88 -9.24
C SER A 54 3.76 -21.08 -9.89
N MET A 55 4.41 -20.03 -10.38
CA MET A 55 5.78 -20.10 -10.90
C MET A 55 6.84 -20.12 -9.81
N LYS A 56 6.48 -19.83 -8.57
CA LYS A 56 7.39 -19.83 -7.44
C LYS A 56 7.53 -21.25 -6.86
N GLN A 57 8.64 -21.89 -7.17
CA GLN A 57 8.95 -23.26 -6.73
C GLN A 57 9.75 -23.29 -5.42
N SER A 58 10.25 -22.16 -4.95
CA SER A 58 10.99 -22.01 -3.71
C SER A 58 10.74 -20.63 -3.08
N ASP A 59 11.58 -20.21 -2.12
CA ASP A 59 11.30 -19.04 -1.28
C ASP A 59 11.31 -17.70 -2.02
N PHE A 60 12.20 -17.56 -3.03
CA PHE A 60 12.42 -16.30 -3.75
C PHE A 60 12.28 -16.46 -5.25
N LEU A 61 12.03 -15.34 -5.93
CA LEU A 61 12.09 -15.22 -7.38
C LEU A 61 13.24 -14.28 -7.77
N GLN A 62 13.90 -14.61 -8.90
CA GLN A 62 14.92 -13.79 -9.51
C GLN A 62 14.60 -13.60 -10.99
N PHE A 63 14.52 -12.35 -11.44
CA PHE A 63 14.20 -11.95 -12.79
C PHE A 63 15.46 -11.59 -13.56
N ASN A 64 15.46 -11.86 -14.87
CA ASN A 64 16.51 -11.43 -15.79
C ASN A 64 15.89 -10.81 -17.03
N LEU A 65 16.26 -9.57 -17.35
CA LEU A 65 15.71 -8.76 -18.44
C LEU A 65 16.87 -8.34 -19.38
N SER A 66 16.72 -8.50 -20.69
CA SER A 66 17.79 -8.25 -21.67
C SER A 66 17.27 -7.80 -23.02
N ARG A 67 18.13 -7.10 -23.78
CA ARG A 67 17.93 -6.83 -25.21
C ARG A 67 18.24 -8.03 -26.10
N SER A 68 18.97 -9.01 -25.58
CA SER A 68 19.33 -10.24 -26.28
C SER A 68 18.63 -11.44 -25.67
N LYS A 69 18.14 -12.34 -26.52
CA LYS A 69 17.54 -13.62 -26.10
C LYS A 69 18.56 -14.53 -25.38
N ASP A 70 19.85 -14.31 -25.56
CA ASP A 70 20.90 -15.10 -24.94
C ASP A 70 21.29 -14.64 -23.54
N PHE A 71 20.74 -13.50 -23.07
CA PHE A 71 20.99 -12.90 -21.75
C PHE A 71 22.49 -12.80 -21.39
N PRO A 72 23.31 -12.13 -22.20
CA PRO A 72 24.75 -12.06 -21.97
C PRO A 72 25.03 -11.36 -20.63
N GLY A 73 25.97 -11.92 -19.85
CA GLY A 73 26.41 -11.31 -18.59
C GLY A 73 26.95 -9.90 -18.81
N GLY A 74 26.59 -8.96 -17.99
CA GLY A 74 27.05 -7.57 -18.06
C GLY A 74 26.16 -6.62 -18.88
N SER A 75 25.28 -7.12 -19.76
CA SER A 75 24.30 -6.30 -20.50
C SER A 75 22.85 -6.64 -20.17
N SER A 76 22.61 -7.66 -19.37
CA SER A 76 21.28 -7.98 -18.84
C SER A 76 21.06 -7.37 -17.45
N ILE A 77 19.80 -7.07 -17.14
CA ILE A 77 19.36 -6.61 -15.84
C ILE A 77 18.95 -7.83 -15.04
N LEU A 78 19.79 -8.22 -14.08
CA LEU A 78 19.52 -9.31 -13.16
C LEU A 78 19.04 -8.74 -11.83
N SER A 79 17.81 -9.11 -11.38
CA SER A 79 17.31 -8.69 -10.08
C SER A 79 18.04 -9.40 -8.94
N ALA A 80 18.00 -8.81 -7.74
CA ALA A 80 18.21 -9.59 -6.52
C ALA A 80 17.07 -10.62 -6.36
N PRO A 81 17.30 -11.77 -5.72
CA PRO A 81 16.20 -12.65 -5.31
C PRO A 81 15.28 -11.96 -4.31
N ALA A 82 13.97 -11.97 -4.56
CA ALA A 82 12.96 -11.38 -3.69
C ALA A 82 11.78 -12.34 -3.49
N PRO A 83 11.08 -12.29 -2.35
CA PRO A 83 9.95 -13.18 -2.10
C PRO A 83 8.70 -12.85 -2.93
N TRP A 84 8.77 -11.84 -3.77
CA TRP A 84 7.64 -11.24 -4.51
C TRP A 84 7.57 -11.74 -5.94
N CYS A 85 6.34 -11.78 -6.48
CA CYS A 85 6.05 -12.17 -7.86
C CYS A 85 6.16 -10.99 -8.85
N MET A 86 6.96 -10.00 -8.52
CA MET A 86 7.14 -8.78 -9.30
C MET A 86 8.60 -8.31 -9.33
N PHE A 87 8.95 -7.55 -10.37
CA PHE A 87 10.23 -6.86 -10.49
C PHE A 87 10.06 -5.55 -11.26
N ASN A 88 10.56 -4.44 -10.73
CA ASN A 88 10.63 -3.13 -11.38
C ASN A 88 12.08 -2.82 -11.81
N PRO A 89 12.33 -2.52 -13.09
CA PRO A 89 13.68 -2.23 -13.55
C PRO A 89 14.27 -0.90 -13.07
N HIS A 90 13.47 0.03 -12.55
CA HIS A 90 13.86 1.36 -12.05
C HIS A 90 14.68 2.22 -13.04
N ARG A 91 14.54 1.96 -14.33
CA ARG A 91 15.17 2.73 -15.39
C ARG A 91 14.38 2.63 -16.68
N ILE A 92 14.41 3.68 -17.49
CA ILE A 92 13.77 3.67 -18.82
C ILE A 92 14.42 2.56 -19.66
N LEU A 93 13.56 1.77 -20.28
CA LEU A 93 13.95 0.77 -21.26
C LEU A 93 14.00 1.42 -22.65
N GLU A 94 15.06 1.16 -23.41
CA GLU A 94 15.20 1.65 -24.77
C GLU A 94 14.14 1.04 -25.71
N ASN A 95 13.77 1.78 -26.74
CA ASN A 95 12.84 1.30 -27.75
C ASN A 95 13.31 0.01 -28.42
N GLY A 96 12.36 -0.87 -28.73
CA GLY A 96 12.57 -2.15 -29.41
C GLY A 96 12.27 -3.35 -28.51
N THR A 97 12.68 -4.52 -28.98
CA THR A 97 12.36 -5.79 -28.33
C THR A 97 13.20 -6.03 -27.09
N TRP A 98 12.54 -6.43 -26.03
CA TRP A 98 13.13 -6.90 -24.78
C TRP A 98 12.71 -8.33 -24.51
N TYR A 99 13.60 -9.09 -23.85
CA TYR A 99 13.42 -10.48 -23.45
C TYR A 99 13.56 -10.57 -21.94
N TRP A 100 12.75 -11.41 -21.31
CA TRP A 100 12.87 -11.64 -19.88
C TRP A 100 12.51 -13.08 -19.50
N ARG A 101 13.01 -13.50 -18.35
CA ARG A 101 12.77 -14.81 -17.77
C ARG A 101 12.88 -14.72 -16.25
N VAL A 102 12.36 -15.72 -15.55
CA VAL A 102 12.35 -15.79 -14.10
C VAL A 102 12.80 -17.18 -13.64
N ARG A 103 13.35 -17.23 -12.43
CA ARG A 103 13.65 -18.49 -11.76
C ARG A 103 13.41 -18.39 -10.27
N SER A 104 13.16 -19.54 -9.62
CA SER A 104 13.11 -19.65 -8.17
C SER A 104 14.53 -19.77 -7.58
N VAL A 105 14.67 -19.24 -6.36
CA VAL A 105 15.91 -19.31 -5.57
C VAL A 105 15.52 -19.69 -4.14
N SER A 106 16.19 -20.69 -3.55
CA SER A 106 15.98 -21.07 -2.16
C SER A 106 16.65 -20.10 -1.18
N LYS A 107 16.28 -20.18 0.09
CA LYS A 107 16.97 -19.43 1.18
C LYS A 107 18.46 -19.79 1.31
N SER A 108 18.83 -21.00 0.91
CA SER A 108 20.23 -21.45 0.89
C SER A 108 21.01 -20.91 -0.31
N GLY A 109 20.34 -20.22 -1.25
CA GLY A 109 20.98 -19.71 -2.47
C GLY A 109 20.97 -20.71 -3.64
N GLU A 110 20.35 -21.88 -3.51
CA GLU A 110 20.21 -22.82 -4.62
C GLU A 110 19.26 -22.24 -5.66
N VAL A 111 19.69 -22.26 -6.92
CA VAL A 111 18.93 -21.70 -8.05
C VAL A 111 18.28 -22.79 -8.87
N MET A 112 17.00 -22.61 -9.19
CA MET A 112 16.27 -23.47 -10.12
C MET A 112 16.53 -23.06 -11.56
N PRO A 113 16.20 -23.94 -12.53
CA PRO A 113 16.24 -23.59 -13.94
C PRO A 113 15.44 -22.32 -14.25
N TRP A 114 15.87 -21.58 -15.28
CA TRP A 114 15.10 -20.47 -15.80
C TRP A 114 13.79 -20.95 -16.43
N SER A 115 12.74 -20.13 -16.31
CA SER A 115 11.51 -20.29 -17.08
C SER A 115 11.79 -20.23 -18.59
N GLU A 116 10.76 -20.45 -19.39
CA GLU A 116 10.75 -20.02 -20.79
C GLU A 116 11.05 -18.52 -20.89
N THR A 117 11.44 -18.08 -22.08
CA THR A 117 11.76 -16.68 -22.35
C THR A 117 10.55 -15.96 -22.91
N TYR A 118 10.10 -14.93 -22.22
CA TYR A 118 9.06 -14.01 -22.66
C TYR A 118 9.68 -12.84 -23.42
N ARG A 119 8.88 -12.17 -24.27
CA ARG A 119 9.31 -10.98 -25.01
C ARG A 119 8.19 -9.93 -25.05
N PHE A 120 8.59 -8.67 -25.16
CA PHE A 120 7.71 -7.54 -25.37
C PHE A 120 8.42 -6.42 -26.13
N ASN A 121 7.66 -5.45 -26.65
CA ASN A 121 8.20 -4.33 -27.38
C ASN A 121 7.98 -3.02 -26.64
N VAL A 122 9.02 -2.20 -26.54
CA VAL A 122 8.96 -0.82 -26.04
C VAL A 122 8.96 0.13 -27.22
N THR A 123 8.06 1.10 -27.23
CA THR A 123 7.94 2.15 -28.23
C THR A 123 8.07 3.53 -27.60
N ASP A 124 8.33 4.55 -28.38
CA ASP A 124 8.41 5.95 -27.95
C ASP A 124 7.07 6.56 -27.55
N THR A 125 5.97 5.89 -27.89
CA THR A 125 4.62 6.31 -27.52
C THR A 125 4.21 5.94 -26.09
N ILE A 126 4.98 5.05 -25.44
CA ILE A 126 4.68 4.59 -24.08
C ILE A 126 5.11 5.67 -23.07
N PRO A 127 4.20 6.15 -22.19
CA PRO A 127 4.56 7.12 -21.16
C PRO A 127 5.71 6.64 -20.28
N GLN A 128 6.67 7.55 -20.01
CA GLN A 128 7.82 7.24 -19.15
C GLN A 128 7.55 7.68 -17.72
N PHE A 129 7.74 6.76 -16.77
CA PHE A 129 7.67 7.06 -15.35
C PHE A 129 8.63 6.14 -14.58
N VAL A 130 9.71 6.70 -14.12
CA VAL A 130 10.76 5.96 -13.39
C VAL A 130 10.67 6.30 -11.91
N THR A 131 10.44 5.27 -11.09
CA THR A 131 10.67 5.37 -9.66
C THR A 131 12.13 5.12 -9.34
N PRO A 132 12.77 5.86 -8.43
CA PRO A 132 14.14 5.55 -8.02
C PRO A 132 14.20 4.17 -7.34
N PRO A 133 15.36 3.51 -7.27
CA PRO A 133 15.52 2.32 -6.44
C PRO A 133 15.14 2.56 -4.98
N PHE A 134 14.61 1.56 -4.29
CA PHE A 134 14.14 1.69 -2.91
C PHE A 134 15.19 2.28 -1.95
N SER A 135 16.47 1.93 -2.13
CA SER A 135 17.56 2.51 -1.34
C SER A 135 17.66 4.03 -1.46
N VAL A 136 17.41 4.55 -2.67
CA VAL A 136 17.38 6.01 -2.91
C VAL A 136 16.15 6.64 -2.27
N PHE A 137 15.00 5.99 -2.38
CA PHE A 137 13.77 6.42 -1.70
C PHE A 137 13.98 6.49 -0.18
N LEU A 138 14.58 5.48 0.45
CA LEU A 138 14.87 5.47 1.88
C LEU A 138 15.77 6.62 2.33
N ASN A 139 16.74 7.00 1.51
CA ASN A 139 17.64 8.10 1.83
C ASN A 139 16.93 9.48 1.86
N ASN A 140 15.78 9.59 1.21
CA ASN A 140 14.98 10.81 1.17
C ASN A 140 13.89 10.85 2.26
N ILE A 141 13.69 9.77 3.02
CA ILE A 141 12.75 9.75 4.14
C ILE A 141 13.39 10.50 5.32
N PRO A 142 12.66 11.42 5.98
CA PRO A 142 13.13 12.05 7.21
C PRO A 142 13.50 11.00 8.26
N LYS A 143 14.64 11.18 8.93
CA LYS A 143 15.06 10.29 10.02
C LYS A 143 14.24 10.52 11.27
N GLU A 144 13.80 11.75 11.48
CA GLU A 144 12.99 12.16 12.61
C GLU A 144 11.50 12.11 12.27
N TYR A 145 10.67 12.00 13.29
CA TYR A 145 9.22 12.11 13.14
C TYR A 145 8.77 13.58 13.00
N PRO A 146 7.65 13.86 12.33
CA PRO A 146 6.74 12.91 11.67
C PRO A 146 7.22 12.52 10.26
N ARG A 147 6.81 11.34 9.78
CA ARG A 147 7.11 10.80 8.45
C ARG A 147 5.89 10.70 7.55
N ILE A 148 4.72 10.39 8.12
CA ILE A 148 3.45 10.28 7.37
C ILE A 148 3.07 11.64 6.79
N TYR A 149 3.20 12.70 7.60
CA TYR A 149 2.95 14.08 7.19
C TYR A 149 4.27 14.80 6.88
N CYS A 150 4.98 14.26 5.91
CA CYS A 150 6.24 14.82 5.47
C CYS A 150 6.01 15.97 4.49
N PHE A 151 6.26 17.17 4.93
CA PHE A 151 6.31 18.34 4.07
C PHE A 151 7.77 18.61 3.66
N LEU A 152 8.10 18.24 2.43
CA LEU A 152 9.45 18.44 1.92
C LEU A 152 9.78 19.92 1.75
N ASN A 153 11.05 20.27 1.94
CA ASN A 153 11.61 21.60 1.65
C ASN A 153 10.99 22.76 2.45
N GLY A 154 10.65 22.57 3.72
CA GLY A 154 10.13 23.61 4.59
C GLY A 154 8.69 24.04 4.31
N ASN A 155 7.96 23.31 3.47
CA ASN A 155 6.56 23.62 3.13
C ASN A 155 5.63 23.60 4.35
N LEU A 156 5.93 22.81 5.40
CA LEU A 156 5.14 22.80 6.63
C LEU A 156 5.17 24.15 7.33
N GLU A 157 6.33 24.78 7.45
CA GLU A 157 6.44 26.11 8.07
C GLU A 157 5.69 27.19 7.28
N ASN A 158 5.71 27.12 5.98
CA ASN A 158 4.93 28.02 5.13
C ASN A 158 3.43 27.75 5.27
N ALA A 159 3.00 26.49 5.27
CA ALA A 159 1.62 26.12 5.51
C ALA A 159 1.11 26.63 6.87
N ARG A 160 1.90 26.54 7.94
CA ARG A 160 1.57 27.08 9.27
C ARG A 160 1.38 28.60 9.28
N LYS A 161 2.18 29.33 8.50
CA LYS A 161 2.05 30.80 8.39
C LYS A 161 0.76 31.21 7.68
N GLU A 162 0.35 30.43 6.68
CA GLU A 162 -0.75 30.76 5.79
C GLU A 162 -2.07 30.08 6.18
N VAL A 163 -2.06 29.07 7.06
CA VAL A 163 -3.22 28.24 7.38
C VAL A 163 -4.45 29.04 7.77
N ARG A 164 -4.29 30.15 8.51
CA ARG A 164 -5.42 30.99 8.95
C ARG A 164 -6.13 31.70 7.81
N GLN A 165 -5.50 31.84 6.65
CA GLN A 165 -6.05 32.45 5.45
C GLN A 165 -6.60 31.40 4.49
N HIS A 166 -6.38 30.10 4.78
CA HIS A 166 -6.85 29.01 3.92
C HIS A 166 -8.38 28.87 4.03
N PRO A 167 -9.10 28.66 2.92
CA PRO A 167 -10.57 28.51 2.93
C PRO A 167 -11.09 27.44 3.89
N GLU A 168 -10.33 26.34 4.05
CA GLU A 168 -10.70 25.22 4.91
C GLU A 168 -10.34 25.41 6.40
N PHE A 169 -9.80 26.56 6.79
CA PHE A 169 -9.36 26.77 8.17
C PHE A 169 -10.48 26.60 9.19
N GLU A 170 -11.64 27.21 8.92
CA GLU A 170 -12.79 27.12 9.81
C GLU A 170 -13.35 25.69 9.91
N ASN A 171 -13.33 24.93 8.80
CA ASN A 171 -13.72 23.52 8.80
C ASN A 171 -12.75 22.71 9.69
N MET A 172 -11.46 22.87 9.52
CA MET A 172 -10.42 22.23 10.35
C MET A 172 -10.63 22.52 11.84
N ILE A 173 -10.95 23.78 12.21
CA ILE A 173 -11.21 24.17 13.61
C ILE A 173 -12.50 23.51 14.13
N ASN A 174 -13.57 23.47 13.34
CA ASN A 174 -14.84 22.88 13.75
C ASN A 174 -14.73 21.37 13.92
N ASP A 175 -14.07 20.68 13.00
CA ASP A 175 -13.84 19.24 13.06
C ASP A 175 -12.96 18.87 14.26
N SER A 176 -11.88 19.61 14.49
CA SER A 176 -11.02 19.40 15.65
C SER A 176 -11.74 19.70 16.98
N ARG A 177 -12.62 20.71 17.02
CA ARG A 177 -13.45 21.00 18.21
C ARG A 177 -14.43 19.86 18.50
N THR A 178 -15.05 19.29 17.48
CA THR A 178 -15.91 18.11 17.60
C THR A 178 -15.12 16.93 18.17
N ALA A 179 -13.93 16.67 17.63
CA ALA A 179 -13.05 15.62 18.12
C ALA A 179 -12.59 15.82 19.57
N LEU A 180 -12.29 17.07 19.98
CA LEU A 180 -11.94 17.40 21.37
C LEU A 180 -13.06 17.14 22.35
N SER A 181 -14.33 17.34 21.96
CA SER A 181 -15.49 17.14 22.81
C SER A 181 -15.84 15.68 23.10
N THR A 182 -15.26 14.74 22.34
CA THR A 182 -15.55 13.33 22.45
C THR A 182 -14.74 12.68 23.58
N ASN A 183 -15.34 11.73 24.31
CA ASN A 183 -14.68 11.02 25.39
C ASN A 183 -14.92 9.50 25.29
N TYR A 184 -13.83 8.74 25.20
CA TYR A 184 -13.83 7.27 25.13
C TYR A 184 -13.32 6.62 26.43
N ALA A 185 -12.97 7.38 27.49
CA ALA A 185 -12.31 6.87 28.70
C ALA A 185 -13.10 5.76 29.42
N ASN A 186 -14.43 5.78 29.30
CA ASN A 186 -15.30 4.77 29.89
C ASN A 186 -15.85 3.75 28.89
N ASP A 187 -15.38 3.77 27.64
CA ASP A 187 -15.81 2.80 26.63
C ASP A 187 -15.10 1.46 26.88
N THR A 188 -15.87 0.43 27.21
CA THR A 188 -15.34 -0.93 27.42
C THR A 188 -15.05 -1.66 26.09
N LYS A 189 -15.43 -1.09 24.95
CA LYS A 189 -15.26 -1.69 23.60
C LYS A 189 -14.80 -0.66 22.56
N PRO A 190 -13.74 0.11 22.83
CA PRO A 190 -13.34 1.23 21.99
C PRO A 190 -12.98 0.77 20.55
N TYR A 191 -12.53 -0.46 20.36
CA TYR A 191 -12.27 -1.01 19.02
C TYR A 191 -13.49 -1.02 18.10
N ARG A 192 -14.71 -1.05 18.63
CA ARG A 192 -15.95 -0.94 17.83
C ARG A 192 -16.16 0.47 17.28
N GLN A 193 -15.46 1.45 17.82
CA GLN A 193 -15.49 2.86 17.40
C GLN A 193 -14.27 3.22 16.55
N ILE A 194 -13.48 2.25 16.09
CA ILE A 194 -12.16 2.51 15.52
C ILE A 194 -12.20 3.48 14.34
N THR A 195 -13.18 3.36 13.45
CA THR A 195 -13.33 4.29 12.31
C THR A 195 -13.53 5.73 12.79
N ARG A 196 -14.36 5.94 13.82
CA ARG A 196 -14.58 7.29 14.38
C ARG A 196 -13.39 7.79 15.16
N ILE A 197 -12.72 6.93 15.92
CA ILE A 197 -11.48 7.29 16.63
C ILE A 197 -10.41 7.69 15.63
N SER A 198 -10.29 6.97 14.52
CA SER A 198 -9.35 7.27 13.43
C SER A 198 -9.65 8.64 12.81
N GLU A 199 -10.89 8.89 12.41
CA GLU A 199 -11.33 10.18 11.87
C GLU A 199 -11.01 11.33 12.82
N TYR A 200 -11.33 11.19 14.10
CA TYR A 200 -11.06 12.23 15.08
C TYR A 200 -9.57 12.42 15.37
N CYS A 201 -8.78 11.35 15.39
CA CYS A 201 -7.34 11.47 15.50
C CYS A 201 -6.72 12.15 14.27
N ASP A 202 -7.24 11.92 13.07
CA ASP A 202 -6.79 12.59 11.85
C ASP A 202 -7.10 14.09 11.88
N ASN A 203 -8.31 14.48 12.28
CA ASN A 203 -8.73 15.87 12.45
C ASN A 203 -7.87 16.60 13.51
N LEU A 204 -7.64 15.96 14.66
CA LEU A 204 -6.77 16.48 15.72
C LEU A 204 -5.31 16.60 15.26
N ASN A 205 -4.83 15.62 14.49
CA ASN A 205 -3.48 15.64 13.97
C ASN A 205 -3.27 16.76 12.96
N THR A 206 -4.21 16.98 12.05
CA THR A 206 -4.18 18.09 11.10
C THR A 206 -4.12 19.41 11.83
N ALA A 207 -4.98 19.61 12.84
CA ALA A 207 -4.98 20.83 13.67
C ALA A 207 -3.67 20.96 14.48
N TYR A 208 -3.13 19.88 15.02
CA TYR A 208 -1.85 19.88 15.73
C TYR A 208 -0.69 20.25 14.81
N GLN A 209 -0.61 19.65 13.63
CA GLN A 209 0.44 19.96 12.64
C GLN A 209 0.42 21.45 12.25
N MET A 210 -0.75 22.03 12.08
CA MET A 210 -0.91 23.41 11.64
C MET A 210 -0.74 24.42 12.77
N LEU A 211 -1.27 24.14 13.96
CA LEU A 211 -1.39 25.14 15.05
C LEU A 211 -0.43 24.89 16.21
N GLN A 212 0.17 23.72 16.31
CA GLN A 212 1.11 23.33 17.38
C GLN A 212 0.53 23.49 18.79
N LEU A 213 -0.79 23.29 18.96
CA LEU A 213 -1.45 23.40 20.27
C LEU A 213 -1.52 22.03 20.95
N ASP A 214 -0.96 21.94 22.14
CA ASP A 214 -0.86 20.70 22.95
C ASP A 214 -2.20 20.03 23.23
N VAL A 215 -3.29 20.77 23.25
CA VAL A 215 -4.63 20.22 23.48
C VAL A 215 -5.00 19.13 22.45
N TYR A 216 -4.60 19.31 21.21
CA TYR A 216 -4.86 18.34 20.14
C TYR A 216 -4.02 17.07 20.33
N ALA A 217 -2.71 17.24 20.57
CA ALA A 217 -1.80 16.12 20.82
C ALA A 217 -2.22 15.32 22.07
N ASN A 218 -2.59 16.00 23.16
CA ASN A 218 -3.05 15.36 24.38
C ASN A 218 -4.31 14.54 24.16
N LYS A 219 -5.23 15.03 23.33
CA LYS A 219 -6.48 14.32 23.01
C LYS A 219 -6.23 13.10 22.13
N MET A 220 -5.33 13.17 21.15
CA MET A 220 -4.91 12.00 20.38
C MET A 220 -4.33 10.91 21.28
N VAL A 221 -3.44 11.28 22.19
CA VAL A 221 -2.84 10.36 23.18
C VAL A 221 -3.91 9.74 24.08
N GLU A 222 -4.87 10.53 24.57
CA GLU A 222 -6.02 10.02 25.36
C GLU A 222 -6.80 8.97 24.57
N ASN A 223 -7.17 9.27 23.32
CA ASN A 223 -7.90 8.34 22.46
C ASN A 223 -7.14 7.04 22.23
N VAL A 224 -5.83 7.10 21.95
CA VAL A 224 -4.99 5.90 21.80
C VAL A 224 -4.90 5.12 23.11
N ARG A 225 -4.77 5.78 24.27
CA ARG A 225 -4.76 5.10 25.59
C ARG A 225 -6.04 4.32 25.85
N CYS A 226 -7.19 4.79 25.38
CA CYS A 226 -8.43 4.02 25.48
C CYS A 226 -8.36 2.71 24.69
N LEU A 227 -7.70 2.70 23.53
CA LEU A 227 -7.45 1.46 22.76
C LEU A 227 -6.46 0.54 23.49
N LEU A 228 -5.40 1.11 24.08
CA LEU A 228 -4.36 0.32 24.77
C LEU A 228 -4.85 -0.26 26.11
N ALA A 229 -5.90 0.30 26.69
CA ALA A 229 -6.45 -0.14 27.99
C ALA A 229 -7.22 -1.46 27.92
N VAL A 230 -7.53 -1.94 26.72
CA VAL A 230 -8.29 -3.18 26.49
C VAL A 230 -7.56 -4.09 25.53
N GLU A 231 -7.83 -5.40 25.62
CA GLU A 231 -7.30 -6.35 24.65
C GLU A 231 -7.85 -6.06 23.24
N PRO A 232 -6.98 -6.16 22.21
CA PRO A 232 -7.39 -5.96 20.84
C PRO A 232 -8.54 -6.90 20.42
N ASP A 233 -9.65 -6.33 19.97
CA ASP A 233 -10.79 -7.11 19.49
C ASP A 233 -10.44 -7.80 18.15
N THR A 234 -10.25 -9.12 18.19
CA THR A 234 -9.87 -9.93 17.03
C THR A 234 -10.85 -9.81 15.87
N LYS A 235 -12.15 -9.58 16.14
CA LYS A 235 -13.17 -9.37 15.09
C LYS A 235 -12.94 -8.04 14.35
N VAL A 236 -12.51 -7.02 15.07
CA VAL A 236 -12.16 -5.72 14.49
C VAL A 236 -10.88 -5.87 13.66
N ILE A 237 -9.84 -6.46 14.24
CA ILE A 237 -8.54 -6.62 13.59
C ILE A 237 -8.61 -7.53 12.35
N ASN A 238 -9.54 -8.49 12.33
CA ASN A 238 -9.73 -9.37 11.17
C ASN A 238 -10.53 -8.73 10.03
N ASN A 239 -11.14 -7.56 10.26
CA ASN A 239 -11.70 -6.74 9.20
C ASN A 239 -10.61 -5.81 8.66
N ASP A 240 -10.32 -5.90 7.37
CA ASP A 240 -9.19 -5.18 6.76
C ASP A 240 -9.32 -3.65 6.85
N PHE A 241 -10.53 -3.11 6.75
CA PHE A 241 -10.76 -1.67 6.91
C PHE A 241 -10.46 -1.22 8.33
N ASN A 242 -11.06 -1.88 9.31
CA ASN A 242 -10.87 -1.54 10.72
C ASN A 242 -9.42 -1.70 11.17
N ALA A 243 -8.75 -2.74 10.68
CA ALA A 243 -7.35 -2.96 10.99
C ALA A 243 -6.45 -1.89 10.33
N GLY A 244 -6.79 -1.45 9.12
CA GLY A 244 -6.14 -0.32 8.46
C GLY A 244 -6.28 0.97 9.27
N GLU A 245 -7.52 1.32 9.67
CA GLU A 245 -7.79 2.47 10.53
C GLU A 245 -7.03 2.39 11.86
N LEU A 246 -6.98 1.22 12.47
CA LEU A 246 -6.25 1.00 13.72
C LEU A 246 -4.77 1.31 13.57
N ILE A 247 -4.08 0.68 12.60
CA ILE A 247 -2.63 0.88 12.46
C ILE A 247 -2.29 2.29 12.00
N TYR A 248 -3.13 2.94 11.20
CA TYR A 248 -2.98 4.34 10.83
C TYR A 248 -3.09 5.25 12.04
N THR A 249 -4.16 5.11 12.83
CA THR A 249 -4.38 5.89 14.07
C THR A 249 -3.18 5.75 15.02
N LEU A 250 -2.75 4.51 15.26
CA LEU A 250 -1.63 4.23 16.14
C LEU A 250 -0.33 4.81 15.59
N ALA A 251 0.00 4.60 14.32
CA ALA A 251 1.23 5.08 13.70
C ALA A 251 1.28 6.62 13.66
N CYS A 252 0.19 7.26 13.24
CA CYS A 252 0.10 8.71 13.15
C CYS A 252 0.22 9.37 14.52
N THR A 253 -0.49 8.87 15.54
CA THR A 253 -0.40 9.39 16.91
C THR A 253 0.97 9.11 17.51
N TYR A 254 1.54 7.93 17.26
CA TYR A 254 2.85 7.54 17.74
C TYR A 254 3.95 8.50 17.26
N GLU A 255 4.01 8.79 15.96
CA GLU A 255 5.07 9.66 15.43
C GLU A 255 4.91 11.13 15.84
N ASN A 256 3.67 11.62 15.96
CA ASN A 256 3.42 13.02 16.32
C ASN A 256 3.44 13.30 17.83
N CYS A 257 3.26 12.26 18.64
CA CYS A 257 3.16 12.36 20.10
C CYS A 257 4.16 11.42 20.82
N TYR A 258 5.25 11.05 20.18
CA TYR A 258 6.19 10.04 20.66
C TYR A 258 6.60 10.25 22.13
N ASP A 259 6.99 11.46 22.49
CA ASP A 259 7.47 11.80 23.84
C ASP A 259 6.37 11.84 24.91
N ARG A 260 5.09 11.81 24.50
CA ARG A 260 3.93 11.79 25.41
C ARG A 260 3.54 10.39 25.85
N PHE A 261 4.07 9.34 25.20
CA PHE A 261 3.84 7.95 25.56
C PHE A 261 4.96 7.43 26.46
N LYS A 262 4.58 6.62 27.46
CA LYS A 262 5.53 5.86 28.26
C LYS A 262 6.22 4.77 27.41
N PRO A 263 7.41 4.29 27.80
CA PRO A 263 8.11 3.22 27.06
C PRO A 263 7.23 1.96 26.84
N GLU A 264 6.44 1.58 27.85
CA GLU A 264 5.54 0.43 27.79
C GLU A 264 4.39 0.64 26.79
N GLU A 265 3.81 1.84 26.79
CA GLU A 265 2.75 2.23 25.85
C GLU A 265 3.29 2.23 24.41
N ARG A 266 4.50 2.77 24.20
CA ARG A 266 5.18 2.72 22.89
C ARG A 266 5.35 1.29 22.41
N LYS A 267 5.85 0.40 23.27
CA LYS A 267 6.05 -1.02 22.93
C LYS A 267 4.75 -1.72 22.60
N GLN A 268 3.68 -1.40 23.31
CA GLN A 268 2.34 -1.95 23.04
C GLN A 268 1.82 -1.48 21.67
N ILE A 269 1.94 -0.19 21.36
CA ILE A 269 1.61 0.37 20.05
C ILE A 269 2.38 -0.34 18.93
N GLU A 270 3.69 -0.42 19.07
CA GLU A 270 4.58 -1.08 18.11
C GLU A 270 4.17 -2.54 17.87
N ASN A 271 3.87 -3.28 18.93
CA ASN A 271 3.44 -4.69 18.82
C ASN A 271 2.12 -4.82 18.05
N ILE A 272 1.13 -3.96 18.31
CA ILE A 272 -0.14 -3.99 17.60
C ILE A 272 0.08 -3.71 16.11
N ILE A 273 0.83 -2.65 15.81
CA ILE A 273 1.14 -2.28 14.42
C ILE A 273 1.85 -3.45 13.70
N MET A 274 2.93 -3.98 14.29
CA MET A 274 3.71 -5.04 13.66
C MET A 274 2.91 -6.34 13.45
N ASN A 275 2.01 -6.69 14.40
CA ASN A 275 1.14 -7.85 14.26
C ASN A 275 0.15 -7.71 13.09
N VAL A 276 -0.44 -6.52 12.93
CA VAL A 276 -1.36 -6.26 11.82
C VAL A 276 -0.60 -6.21 10.48
N LEU A 277 0.57 -5.57 10.44
CA LEU A 277 1.42 -5.53 9.24
C LEU A 277 1.83 -6.95 8.80
N ALA A 278 2.28 -7.79 9.73
CA ALA A 278 2.67 -9.17 9.44
C ALA A 278 1.48 -10.00 8.89
N ARG A 279 0.29 -9.83 9.47
CA ARG A 279 -0.93 -10.50 9.00
C ARG A 279 -1.30 -10.08 7.59
N TYR A 280 -1.23 -8.78 7.28
CA TYR A 280 -1.51 -8.30 5.92
C TYR A 280 -0.50 -8.83 4.92
N TYR A 281 0.78 -8.69 5.24
CA TYR A 281 1.85 -9.11 4.35
C TYR A 281 1.80 -10.61 4.04
N GLN A 282 1.66 -11.45 5.06
CA GLN A 282 1.66 -12.90 4.89
C GLN A 282 0.34 -13.46 4.38
N GLY A 283 -0.78 -12.90 4.81
CA GLY A 283 -2.10 -13.46 4.53
C GLY A 283 -2.82 -12.86 3.33
N ARG A 284 -2.43 -11.67 2.89
CA ARG A 284 -3.12 -10.95 1.82
C ARG A 284 -2.22 -10.59 0.65
N MET A 285 -0.97 -10.21 0.90
CA MET A 285 -0.14 -9.58 -0.11
C MET A 285 0.77 -10.56 -0.83
N LEU A 286 1.53 -11.38 -0.10
CA LEU A 286 2.52 -12.26 -0.70
C LEU A 286 1.92 -13.22 -1.74
N GLY A 287 2.26 -12.98 -2.99
CA GLY A 287 1.99 -13.86 -4.11
C GLY A 287 0.56 -13.82 -4.66
N HIS A 288 -0.42 -13.34 -3.92
CA HIS A 288 -1.80 -13.27 -4.36
C HIS A 288 -2.17 -11.86 -4.82
N GLU A 289 -2.00 -10.90 -3.95
CA GLU A 289 -2.44 -9.51 -4.20
C GLU A 289 -1.54 -8.77 -5.19
N GLU A 290 -0.30 -9.22 -5.41
CA GLU A 290 0.60 -8.66 -6.43
C GLU A 290 -0.02 -8.71 -7.84
N THR A 291 -0.84 -9.72 -8.10
CA THR A 291 -1.53 -9.90 -9.38
C THR A 291 -3.00 -9.47 -9.36
N HIS A 292 -3.60 -9.24 -8.18
CA HIS A 292 -5.04 -9.01 -8.00
C HIS A 292 -5.42 -7.73 -7.22
N LEU A 293 -4.44 -6.92 -6.82
CA LEU A 293 -4.65 -5.76 -5.95
C LEU A 293 -5.64 -4.72 -6.46
N PHE A 294 -5.78 -4.59 -7.79
CA PHE A 294 -6.64 -3.57 -8.38
C PHE A 294 -8.13 -3.82 -8.21
N ASP A 295 -8.53 -5.06 -7.98
CA ASP A 295 -9.92 -5.46 -8.04
C ASP A 295 -10.63 -5.41 -6.71
N ASN A 296 -9.91 -5.06 -5.65
CA ASN A 296 -10.52 -5.06 -4.33
C ASN A 296 -10.31 -3.75 -3.58
N HIS A 297 -11.22 -3.49 -2.65
CA HIS A 297 -11.18 -2.32 -1.79
C HIS A 297 -9.96 -2.27 -0.85
N PHE A 298 -9.30 -3.40 -0.61
CA PHE A 298 -8.10 -3.48 0.21
C PHE A 298 -7.02 -2.52 -0.29
N TRP A 299 -6.78 -2.48 -1.61
CA TRP A 299 -5.84 -1.58 -2.24
C TRP A 299 -6.15 -0.11 -1.96
N GLN A 300 -7.41 0.28 -2.05
CA GLN A 300 -7.81 1.68 -1.93
C GLN A 300 -7.64 2.23 -0.51
N PHE A 301 -7.86 1.41 0.51
CA PHE A 301 -7.91 1.83 1.91
C PHE A 301 -6.78 1.22 2.76
N ALA A 302 -6.81 -0.09 2.96
CA ALA A 302 -5.94 -0.76 3.90
C ALA A 302 -4.46 -0.71 3.47
N PHE A 303 -4.18 -0.79 2.17
CA PHE A 303 -2.81 -0.74 1.66
C PHE A 303 -2.12 0.60 1.93
N ARG A 304 -2.85 1.72 1.79
CA ARG A 304 -2.31 3.03 2.15
C ARG A 304 -1.89 3.07 3.62
N HIS A 305 -2.76 2.60 4.51
CA HIS A 305 -2.48 2.56 5.94
C HIS A 305 -1.35 1.59 6.29
N PHE A 306 -1.27 0.46 5.60
CA PHE A 306 -0.16 -0.48 5.69
C PHE A 306 1.18 0.20 5.37
N MET A 307 1.25 0.89 4.24
CA MET A 307 2.47 1.60 3.82
C MET A 307 2.85 2.70 4.82
N GLN A 308 1.89 3.48 5.29
CA GLN A 308 2.11 4.55 6.27
C GLN A 308 2.61 4.00 7.61
N ALA A 309 2.02 2.92 8.11
CA ALA A 309 2.45 2.28 9.34
C ALA A 309 3.85 1.64 9.20
N ALA A 310 4.13 0.99 8.06
CA ALA A 310 5.46 0.46 7.77
C ALA A 310 6.52 1.59 7.70
N LEU A 311 6.17 2.75 7.15
CA LEU A 311 7.02 3.94 7.09
C LEU A 311 7.40 4.45 8.50
N VAL A 312 6.50 4.38 9.46
CA VAL A 312 6.80 4.80 10.85
C VAL A 312 7.71 3.79 11.56
N MET A 313 7.63 2.50 11.19
CA MET A 313 8.33 1.42 11.90
C MET A 313 9.63 0.93 11.23
N TYR A 314 9.96 1.36 10.00
CA TYR A 314 11.00 0.72 9.18
C TYR A 314 12.41 0.75 9.76
N ASP A 315 12.75 1.75 10.54
CA ASP A 315 14.08 1.91 11.17
C ASP A 315 14.22 1.15 12.50
N LYS A 316 13.09 0.74 13.09
CA LYS A 316 13.06 -0.01 14.35
C LYS A 316 12.94 -1.51 14.13
N TYR A 317 12.27 -1.92 13.06
CA TYR A 317 11.96 -3.31 12.77
C TYR A 317 12.39 -3.70 11.35
N PRO A 318 13.34 -4.63 11.18
CA PRO A 318 13.78 -5.10 9.85
C PRO A 318 12.61 -5.58 8.98
N LEU A 319 11.61 -6.26 9.58
CA LEU A 319 10.41 -6.68 8.84
C LEU A 319 9.56 -5.50 8.36
N ALA A 320 9.46 -4.42 9.13
CA ALA A 320 8.74 -3.24 8.67
C ALA A 320 9.44 -2.57 7.47
N LYS A 321 10.76 -2.64 7.40
CA LYS A 321 11.53 -2.20 6.23
C LYS A 321 11.21 -3.06 5.00
N GLU A 322 11.14 -4.39 5.15
CA GLU A 322 10.72 -5.30 4.08
C GLU A 322 9.29 -5.00 3.61
N TYR A 323 8.37 -4.74 4.54
CA TYR A 323 6.99 -4.39 4.22
C TYR A 323 6.89 -3.04 3.49
N LEU A 324 7.71 -2.07 3.87
CA LEU A 324 7.78 -0.77 3.19
C LEU A 324 8.35 -0.93 1.78
N GLU A 325 9.42 -1.73 1.61
CA GLU A 325 10.01 -2.03 0.32
C GLU A 325 9.01 -2.73 -0.60
N TYR A 326 8.32 -3.75 -0.10
CA TYR A 326 7.24 -4.41 -0.82
C TYR A 326 6.17 -3.41 -1.30
N SER A 327 5.72 -2.52 -0.42
CA SER A 327 4.72 -1.51 -0.76
C SER A 327 5.21 -0.54 -1.82
N TYR A 328 6.48 -0.17 -1.76
CA TYR A 328 7.12 0.71 -2.70
C TYR A 328 7.23 0.06 -4.09
N GLU A 329 7.69 -1.19 -4.15
CA GLU A 329 7.83 -1.95 -5.38
C GLU A 329 6.49 -2.31 -6.02
N LEU A 330 5.47 -2.56 -5.20
CA LEU A 330 4.14 -2.89 -5.69
C LEU A 330 3.43 -1.69 -6.33
N ARG A 331 3.69 -0.47 -5.86
CA ARG A 331 3.00 0.74 -6.33
C ARG A 331 3.13 1.01 -7.84
N PRO A 332 4.30 0.89 -8.48
CA PRO A 332 4.39 1.01 -9.94
C PRO A 332 3.63 -0.08 -10.68
N CYS A 333 3.52 -1.28 -10.10
CA CYS A 333 2.78 -2.38 -10.69
C CYS A 333 1.27 -2.10 -10.73
N THR A 334 0.79 -1.20 -9.86
CA THR A 334 -0.62 -0.99 -9.58
C THR A 334 -1.17 0.34 -10.13
N GLY A 335 -0.33 1.36 -10.30
CA GLY A 335 -0.76 2.75 -10.50
C GLY A 335 -1.14 3.15 -11.92
N PHE A 336 -1.10 2.26 -12.91
CA PHE A 336 -1.15 2.67 -14.33
C PHE A 336 -2.28 2.06 -15.15
N ARG A 337 -3.37 1.67 -14.52
CA ARG A 337 -4.62 1.27 -15.19
C ARG A 337 -5.80 2.18 -14.82
N LEU A 338 -5.55 3.48 -14.71
CA LEU A 338 -6.61 4.48 -14.62
C LEU A 338 -6.99 4.98 -16.00
#